data_94df7e2bcc445af9ce42c03752f00865
#
_entry.id   94df7e2bcc445af9ce42c03752f00865
#
_cell.length_a   1.000
_cell.length_b   1.000
_cell.length_c   1.000
_cell.angle_alpha   90.00
_cell.angle_beta   90.00
_cell.angle_gamma   90.00
#
_symmetry.space_group_name_H-M   'P 1'
#
loop_
_entity.id
_entity.type
_entity.pdbx_description
1 polymer ?
#
loop_
_entity_poly.entity_id
_entity_poly.type
_entity_poly.pdbx_seq_one_letter_code
_entity_poly.pdbx_strand_id
1 'polypeptide(L)' 'MSKNNPVGIVIHINEKLEQEQISKLETSLGSDSGVKQARINRDRSHLMLVDYMPGIITARQVINYINNKGYNAVLVGGI' A
#
# COMPACT_ATOMS: atom_id res chain seq x y z
N MET A 1 21.71 -12.33 0.27
CA MET A 1 21.38 -11.87 0.03
C MET A 1 20.26 -11.19 0.18
N SER A 2 19.92 -10.43 -0.39
CA SER A 2 18.97 -9.55 -0.18
C SER A 2 17.64 -9.95 -0.45
N LYS A 3 17.28 -11.20 -0.54
CA LYS A 3 15.96 -11.60 -0.73
C LYS A 3 15.06 -11.15 0.32
N ASN A 4 15.53 -10.79 1.52
CA ASN A 4 14.68 -10.36 2.61
C ASN A 4 14.56 -8.85 2.73
N ASN A 5 15.07 -8.11 1.78
CA ASN A 5 14.94 -6.67 1.81
C ASN A 5 13.58 -6.26 1.29
N PRO A 6 12.90 -5.35 1.98
CA PRO A 6 11.62 -4.86 1.48
C PRO A 6 11.79 -3.99 0.24
N VAL A 7 10.74 -3.94 -0.55
CA VAL A 7 10.67 -3.10 -1.74
C VAL A 7 9.59 -2.06 -1.49
N GLY A 8 9.87 -0.82 -1.87
CA GLY A 8 8.91 0.26 -1.70
C GLY A 8 8.23 0.61 -3.01
N ILE A 9 6.92 0.85 -2.94
CA ILE A 9 6.16 1.30 -4.10
C ILE A 9 5.28 2.46 -3.71
N VAL A 10 4.93 3.28 -4.70
CA VAL A 10 4.01 4.39 -4.52
C VAL A 10 2.72 4.05 -5.27
N ILE A 11 1.61 4.17 -4.57
CA ILE A 11 0.30 3.86 -5.12
C ILE A 11 -0.55 5.11 -5.10
N HIS A 12 -1.28 5.37 -6.19
CA HIS A 12 -2.23 6.46 -6.25
C HIS A 12 -3.63 5.87 -6.05
N ILE A 13 -4.37 6.42 -5.08
CA ILE A 13 -5.75 6.03 -4.82
C ILE A 13 -6.64 7.16 -5.30
N ASN A 14 -7.54 6.85 -6.21
CA ASN A 14 -8.36 7.85 -6.85
C ASN A 14 -9.35 8.55 -5.91
N GLU A 15 -9.87 7.84 -4.93
CA GLU A 15 -10.85 8.39 -4.01
C GLU A 15 -10.20 9.26 -2.95
N LYS A 16 -10.95 10.25 -2.48
CA LYS A 16 -10.49 11.07 -1.37
C LYS A 16 -10.83 10.35 -0.07
N LEU A 17 -9.82 10.01 0.70
CA LEU A 17 -10.01 9.23 1.91
C LEU A 17 -10.17 10.11 3.13
N GLU A 18 -11.14 9.75 3.97
CA GLU A 18 -11.33 10.38 5.25
C GLU A 18 -10.29 9.83 6.23
N GLN A 19 -10.05 10.55 7.31
CA GLN A 19 -9.07 10.14 8.30
C GLN A 19 -9.30 8.72 8.79
N GLU A 20 -10.54 8.37 9.01
CA GLU A 20 -10.90 7.04 9.49
C GLU A 20 -10.58 5.97 8.45
N GLN A 21 -10.86 6.27 7.18
CA GLN A 21 -10.56 5.34 6.09
C GLN A 21 -9.07 5.15 5.93
N ILE A 22 -8.30 6.23 6.09
CA ILE A 22 -6.84 6.17 6.01
C ILE A 22 -6.32 5.22 7.08
N SER A 23 -6.76 5.41 8.33
CA SER A 23 -6.30 4.57 9.43
C SER A 23 -6.67 3.12 9.23
N LYS A 24 -7.87 2.86 8.76
CA LYS A 24 -8.32 1.50 8.54
C LYS A 24 -7.52 0.81 7.45
N LEU A 25 -7.25 1.52 6.37
CA LEU A 25 -6.53 0.95 5.24
C LEU A 25 -5.08 0.67 5.62
N GLU A 26 -4.44 1.61 6.32
CA GLU A 26 -3.06 1.41 6.78
C GLU A 26 -2.98 0.21 7.71
N THR A 27 -3.91 0.10 8.64
CA THR A 27 -3.93 -1.00 9.59
C THR A 27 -4.19 -2.33 8.89
N SER A 28 -5.15 -2.36 7.98
CA SER A 28 -5.48 -3.58 7.25
C SER A 28 -4.32 -4.09 6.42
N LEU A 29 -3.66 -3.20 5.69
CA LEU A 29 -2.50 -3.60 4.91
C LEU A 29 -1.35 -4.02 5.80
N GLY A 30 -1.13 -3.29 6.87
CA GLY A 30 -0.03 -3.58 7.78
C GLY A 30 -0.18 -4.90 8.51
N SER A 31 -1.39 -5.46 8.54
CA SER A 31 -1.59 -6.75 9.17
C SER A 31 -1.25 -7.92 8.26
N ASP A 32 -1.03 -7.68 6.97
CA ASP A 32 -0.62 -8.72 6.04
C ASP A 32 0.84 -9.08 6.30
N SER A 33 1.14 -10.36 6.38
CA SER A 33 2.49 -10.81 6.71
C SER A 33 3.52 -10.40 5.67
N GLY A 34 3.12 -10.10 4.46
CA GLY A 34 4.03 -9.68 3.40
C GLY A 34 4.26 -8.17 3.36
N VAL A 35 3.52 -7.39 4.14
CA VAL A 35 3.64 -5.94 4.13
C VAL A 35 4.40 -5.50 5.37
N LYS A 36 5.50 -4.77 5.15
CA LYS A 36 6.29 -4.26 6.26
C LYS A 36 5.69 -2.96 6.80
N GLN A 37 5.20 -2.13 5.91
CA GLN A 37 4.67 -0.83 6.29
C GLN A 37 3.78 -0.29 5.20
N ALA A 38 2.69 0.35 5.57
CA ALA A 38 1.80 1.03 4.64
C ALA A 38 1.45 2.38 5.23
N ARG A 39 1.69 3.44 4.48
CA ARG A 39 1.45 4.79 4.94
C ARG A 39 0.83 5.65 3.88
N ILE A 40 -0.20 6.39 4.23
CA ILE A 40 -0.82 7.36 3.33
C ILE A 40 -0.26 8.73 3.68
N ASN A 41 0.18 9.48 2.68
CA ASN A 41 0.71 10.81 2.87
C ASN A 41 -0.40 11.73 3.37
N ARG A 42 -0.17 12.38 4.52
CA ARG A 42 -1.21 13.22 5.12
C ARG A 42 -1.47 14.50 4.33
N ASP A 43 -0.45 15.00 3.63
CA ASP A 43 -0.60 16.19 2.82
C ASP A 43 -1.18 15.87 1.45
N ARG A 44 -0.97 14.65 0.98
CA ARG A 44 -1.48 14.20 -0.30
C ARG A 44 -2.11 12.84 -0.09
N SER A 45 -3.34 12.86 0.40
CA SER A 45 -4.02 11.64 0.83
C SER A 45 -4.35 10.67 -0.31
N HIS A 46 -4.04 11.04 -1.54
CA HIS A 46 -4.18 10.14 -2.68
C HIS A 46 -2.93 9.28 -2.91
N LEU A 47 -1.84 9.56 -2.18
CA LEU A 47 -0.59 8.81 -2.36
C LEU A 47 -0.32 7.92 -1.15
N MET A 48 -0.05 6.67 -1.43
CA MET A 48 0.26 5.69 -0.41
C MET A 48 1.61 5.07 -0.69
N LEU A 49 2.43 4.96 0.35
CA LEU A 49 3.71 4.28 0.27
C LEU A 49 3.56 2.93 0.94
N VAL A 50 3.97 1.87 0.25
CA VAL A 50 3.91 0.53 0.81
C VAL A 50 5.27 -0.12 0.67
N ASP A 51 5.79 -0.63 1.78
CA ASP A 51 6.99 -1.44 1.79
C ASP A 51 6.57 -2.88 2.02
N TYR A 52 6.95 -3.77 1.14
CA TYR A 52 6.53 -5.16 1.22
C TYR A 52 7.69 -6.11 0.90
N MET A 53 7.53 -7.35 1.29
CA MET A 53 8.54 -8.39 1.06
C MET A 53 8.22 -9.10 -0.26
N PRO A 54 9.04 -8.91 -1.30
CA PRO A 54 8.72 -9.45 -2.63
C PRO A 54 8.71 -10.97 -2.70
N GLY A 55 9.29 -11.64 -1.72
CA GLY A 55 9.22 -13.09 -1.66
C GLY A 55 7.92 -13.61 -1.08
N ILE A 56 7.10 -12.75 -0.48
CA ILE A 56 5.86 -13.14 0.16
C ILE A 56 4.66 -12.61 -0.60
N ILE A 57 4.72 -11.37 -1.06
CA ILE A 57 3.60 -10.73 -1.73
C ILE A 57 4.13 -9.92 -2.91
N THR A 58 3.31 -9.69 -3.91
CA THR A 58 3.70 -8.90 -5.08
C THR A 58 3.02 -7.55 -5.06
N ALA A 59 3.54 -6.62 -5.86
CA ALA A 59 2.93 -5.30 -6.01
C ALA A 59 1.49 -5.43 -6.50
N ARG A 60 1.25 -6.35 -7.43
CA ARG A 60 -0.09 -6.58 -7.95
C ARG A 60 -1.05 -7.02 -6.84
N GLN A 61 -0.59 -7.88 -5.93
CA GLN A 61 -1.41 -8.33 -4.82
C GLN A 61 -1.75 -7.18 -3.88
N VAL A 62 -0.80 -6.27 -3.65
CA VAL A 62 -1.05 -5.08 -2.83
C VAL A 62 -2.13 -4.22 -3.48
N ILE A 63 -1.99 -3.97 -4.77
CA ILE A 63 -2.97 -3.17 -5.51
C ILE A 63 -4.36 -3.84 -5.47
N ASN A 64 -4.40 -5.15 -5.71
CA ASN A 64 -5.67 -5.87 -5.70
C ASN A 64 -6.33 -5.83 -4.32
N TYR A 65 -5.53 -5.88 -3.27
CA TYR A 65 -6.06 -5.80 -1.92
C TYR A 65 -6.81 -4.47 -1.72
N ILE A 66 -6.21 -3.38 -2.16
CA ILE A 66 -6.83 -2.07 -2.03
C ILE A 66 -8.07 -1.96 -2.90
N ASN A 67 -8.00 -2.48 -4.12
CA ASN A 67 -9.14 -2.45 -5.03
C ASN A 67 -10.31 -3.26 -4.47
N ASN A 68 -10.02 -4.36 -3.80
CA ASN A 68 -11.06 -5.19 -3.21
C ASN A 68 -11.76 -4.51 -2.03
N LYS A 69 -11.15 -3.46 -1.48
CA LYS A 69 -11.79 -2.69 -0.42
C LYS A 69 -12.72 -1.62 -0.98
N GLY A 70 -12.81 -1.51 -2.29
CA GLY A 70 -13.70 -0.56 -2.93
C GLY A 70 -13.03 0.71 -3.43
N TYR A 71 -11.71 0.76 -3.40
CA TYR A 71 -10.98 1.92 -3.89
C TYR A 71 -10.37 1.63 -5.26
N ASN A 72 -10.05 2.68 -5.99
CA ASN A 72 -9.37 2.56 -7.28
C ASN A 72 -7.90 2.92 -7.10
N ALA A 73 -7.06 1.91 -7.03
CA ALA A 73 -5.63 2.09 -6.78
C ALA A 73 -4.84 1.72 -8.02
N VAL A 74 -3.84 2.54 -8.34
CA VAL A 74 -2.92 2.26 -9.44
C VAL A 74 -1.50 2.46 -8.97
N LEU A 75 -0.60 1.69 -9.53
CA LEU A 75 0.81 1.80 -9.22
C LEU A 75 1.39 3.02 -9.92
N VAL A 76 2.01 3.90 -9.15
CA VAL A 76 2.65 5.08 -9.72
C VAL A 76 4.11 4.78 -10.02
N GLY A 77 4.78 4.07 -9.14
CA GLY A 77 6.17 3.73 -9.35
C GLY A 77 6.80 3.04 -8.15
N GLY A 78 8.04 2.61 -8.34
CA GLY A 78 8.82 2.03 -7.26
C GLY A 78 9.76 3.07 -6.69
N ILE A 79 10.27 2.77 -5.53
CA ILE A 79 11.23 3.65 -4.87
C ILE A 79 12.59 3.00 -4.83
#